data_cbb29f5dbcb06a926d8a66666e5a81dd
#
_entry.id   cbb29f5dbcb06a926d8a66666e5a81dd
#
_cell.length_a   1.000
_cell.length_b   1.000
_cell.length_c   1.000
_cell.angle_alpha   90.00
_cell.angle_beta   90.00
_cell.angle_gamma   90.00
#
_symmetry.space_group_name_H-M   'P 1'
#
loop_
_entity.id
_entity.type
_entity.pdbx_description
1 polymer ?
#
loop_
_entity_poly.entity_id
_entity_poly.type
_entity_poly.pdbx_seq_one_letter_code
_entity_poly.pdbx_strand_id
1 'polypeptide(L)'
;MGDPAGIGPEVTVKALSDLRISKLAHFLVVGDFFGIDKVRKILRAKPEISLLDLANVPSTNFAFGIQKPAFGKAAMEYIDKALGILKSREADALVTAP
;
A
#
# COMPACT_ATOMS: atom_id res chain seq x y z
N MET A 1 0.02 1.36 -3.27
CA MET A 1 -1.05 0.78 -2.43
C MET A 1 -2.46 1.10 -2.96
N GLY A 2 -2.64 2.14 -3.75
CA GLY A 2 -3.95 2.59 -4.21
C GLY A 2 -4.74 3.33 -3.12
N ASP A 3 -6.08 3.33 -3.22
CA ASP A 3 -6.93 3.96 -2.20
C ASP A 3 -6.71 3.31 -0.83
N PRO A 4 -6.27 4.05 0.18
CA PRO A 4 -6.01 3.50 1.51
C PRO A 4 -7.26 2.95 2.21
N ALA A 5 -8.44 3.43 1.86
CA ALA A 5 -9.72 2.94 2.39
C ALA A 5 -10.41 1.95 1.45
N GLY A 6 -9.83 1.66 0.30
CA GLY A 6 -10.32 0.70 -0.68
C GLY A 6 -9.76 -0.72 -0.46
N ILE A 7 -9.81 -1.52 -1.52
CA ILE A 7 -9.33 -2.91 -1.50
C ILE A 7 -7.81 -3.03 -1.62
N GLY A 8 -7.11 -1.95 -1.99
CA GLY A 8 -5.67 -1.95 -2.26
C GLY A 8 -4.82 -2.52 -1.13
N PRO A 9 -4.97 -2.08 0.13
CA PRO A 9 -4.24 -2.65 1.25
C PRO A 9 -4.45 -4.16 1.42
N GLU A 10 -5.69 -4.63 1.25
CA GLU A 10 -6.02 -6.06 1.36
C GLU A 10 -5.35 -6.90 0.28
N VAL A 11 -5.45 -6.46 -0.96
CA VAL A 11 -4.83 -7.14 -2.11
C VAL A 11 -3.31 -7.19 -1.94
N THR A 12 -2.70 -6.09 -1.48
CA THR A 12 -1.27 -6.01 -1.23
C THR A 12 -0.82 -7.00 -0.15
N VAL A 13 -1.50 -7.04 0.99
CA VAL A 13 -1.16 -7.96 2.08
C VAL A 13 -1.35 -9.41 1.65
N LYS A 14 -2.45 -9.73 0.97
CA LYS A 14 -2.71 -11.09 0.46
C LYS A 14 -1.66 -11.53 -0.55
N ALA A 15 -1.32 -10.69 -1.52
CA ALA A 15 -0.33 -11.01 -2.53
C ALA A 15 1.04 -11.28 -1.92
N LEU A 16 1.49 -10.41 -1.01
CA LEU A 16 2.80 -10.56 -0.36
C LEU A 16 2.85 -11.64 0.72
N SER A 17 1.69 -12.14 1.15
CA SER A 17 1.60 -13.34 2.00
C SER A 17 1.78 -14.64 1.22
N ASP A 18 1.63 -14.62 -0.10
CA ASP A 18 1.89 -15.77 -0.96
C ASP A 18 3.39 -15.87 -1.27
N LEU A 19 4.02 -16.93 -0.77
CA LEU A 19 5.46 -17.16 -0.97
C LEU A 19 5.85 -17.31 -2.44
N ARG A 20 4.93 -17.74 -3.31
CA ARG A 20 5.18 -17.82 -4.75
C ARG A 20 5.35 -16.45 -5.37
N ILE A 21 4.64 -15.45 -4.83
CA ILE A 21 4.71 -14.05 -5.28
C ILE A 21 5.85 -13.33 -4.59
N SER A 22 5.95 -13.40 -3.27
CA SER A 22 6.92 -12.65 -2.49
C SER A 22 8.39 -12.99 -2.83
N LYS A 23 8.63 -14.19 -3.38
CA LYS A 23 9.97 -14.63 -3.83
C LYS A 23 10.33 -14.18 -5.25
N LEU A 24 9.41 -13.65 -6.04
CA LEU A 24 9.67 -13.27 -7.43
C LEU A 24 10.52 -12.01 -7.57
N ALA A 25 10.47 -11.11 -6.61
CA ALA A 25 11.13 -9.82 -6.66
C ALA A 25 11.32 -9.23 -5.26
N HIS A 26 12.08 -8.17 -5.17
CA HIS A 26 12.09 -7.28 -4.01
C HIS A 26 10.95 -6.27 -4.15
N PHE A 27 9.98 -6.33 -3.25
CA PHE A 27 8.82 -5.45 -3.28
C PHE A 27 8.98 -4.31 -2.29
N LEU A 28 8.79 -3.08 -2.77
CA LEU A 28 8.64 -1.89 -1.95
C LEU A 28 7.20 -1.40 -2.10
N VAL A 29 6.45 -1.45 -1.02
CA VAL A 29 5.10 -0.90 -0.98
C VAL A 29 5.17 0.58 -0.64
N VAL A 30 4.56 1.42 -1.45
CA VAL A 30 4.37 2.84 -1.15
C VAL A 30 2.94 3.03 -0.68
N GLY A 31 2.77 3.57 0.52
CA GLY A 31 1.44 3.67 1.10
C GLY A 31 1.46 4.22 2.52
N ASP A 32 0.53 3.75 3.31
CA ASP A 32 0.34 4.14 4.70
C ASP A 32 0.34 2.92 5.61
N PHE A 33 1.16 2.96 6.64
CA PHE A 33 1.29 1.85 7.59
C PHE A 33 -0.05 1.51 8.25
N PHE A 34 -0.86 2.51 8.55
CA PHE A 34 -2.11 2.31 9.27
C PHE A 34 -3.09 1.39 8.52
N GLY A 35 -3.26 1.59 7.20
CA GLY A 35 -4.12 0.73 6.37
C GLY A 35 -3.59 -0.71 6.27
N ILE A 36 -2.30 -0.86 6.06
CA ILE A 36 -1.62 -2.18 6.00
C ILE A 36 -1.74 -2.91 7.34
N ASP A 37 -1.49 -2.24 8.47
CA ASP A 37 -1.56 -2.85 9.81
C ASP A 37 -2.98 -3.30 10.15
N LYS A 38 -4.00 -2.50 9.82
CA LYS A 38 -5.41 -2.90 10.00
C LYS A 38 -5.73 -4.17 9.23
N VAL A 39 -5.33 -4.26 7.97
CA VAL A 39 -5.57 -5.44 7.15
C VAL A 39 -4.83 -6.66 7.70
N ARG A 40 -3.56 -6.52 8.09
CA ARG A 40 -2.80 -7.60 8.73
C ARG A 40 -3.53 -8.18 9.94
N LYS A 41 -4.11 -7.32 10.78
CA LYS A 41 -4.88 -7.74 11.96
C LYS A 41 -6.16 -8.46 11.57
N ILE A 42 -6.91 -7.95 10.59
CA ILE A 42 -8.15 -8.57 10.10
C ILE A 42 -7.88 -9.95 9.50
N LEU A 43 -6.87 -10.06 8.64
CA LEU A 43 -6.52 -11.30 7.95
C LEU A 43 -5.69 -12.26 8.82
N ARG A 44 -5.25 -11.83 10.01
CA ARG A 44 -4.29 -12.57 10.86
C ARG A 44 -3.04 -13.00 10.09
N ALA A 45 -2.61 -12.15 9.15
CA ALA A 45 -1.46 -12.37 8.27
C ALA A 45 -0.32 -11.44 8.67
N LYS A 46 0.89 -11.97 8.65
CA LYS A 46 2.11 -11.22 9.01
C LYS A 46 3.18 -11.35 7.92
N PRO A 47 2.88 -10.99 6.66
CA PRO A 47 3.91 -10.98 5.63
C PRO A 47 4.99 -9.96 5.97
N GLU A 48 6.22 -10.27 5.59
CA GLU A 48 7.29 -9.30 5.61
C GLU A 48 7.08 -8.30 4.46
N ILE A 49 6.82 -7.05 4.78
CA ILE A 49 6.55 -5.99 3.81
C ILE A 49 7.52 -4.84 4.05
N SER A 50 8.35 -4.55 3.04
CA SER A 50 9.09 -3.29 2.99
C SER A 50 8.11 -2.18 2.63
N LEU A 51 7.84 -1.28 3.56
CA LEU A 51 6.88 -0.20 3.40
C LEU A 51 7.57 1.16 3.46
N LEU A 52 7.37 1.96 2.43
CA LEU A 52 7.60 3.39 2.48
C LEU A 52 6.30 4.06 2.96
N ASP A 53 6.27 4.33 4.25
CA ASP A 53 5.11 4.93 4.90
C ASP A 53 5.09 6.45 4.68
N LEU A 54 4.07 6.95 4.00
CA LEU A 54 3.88 8.38 3.78
C LEU A 54 3.14 9.06 4.95
N ALA A 55 2.52 8.27 5.83
CA ALA A 55 1.82 8.74 7.02
C ALA A 55 0.84 9.91 6.74
N ASN A 56 0.17 9.87 5.59
CA ASN A 56 -0.69 10.95 5.10
C ASN A 56 -2.19 10.62 5.20
N VAL A 57 -2.53 9.47 5.77
CA VAL A 57 -3.93 9.08 6.02
C VAL A 57 -4.30 9.40 7.45
N PRO A 58 -5.31 10.26 7.68
CA PRO A 58 -5.79 10.52 9.03
C PRO A 58 -6.41 9.26 9.63
N SER A 59 -5.95 8.87 10.81
CA SER A 59 -6.49 7.72 11.55
C SER A 59 -7.88 7.99 12.12
N THR A 60 -8.22 9.26 12.31
CA THR A 60 -9.52 9.69 12.86
C THR A 60 -10.64 9.41 11.86
N ASN A 61 -11.66 8.69 12.30
CA ASN A 61 -12.81 8.33 11.45
C ASN A 61 -12.41 7.54 10.18
N PHE A 62 -11.35 6.74 10.26
CA PHE A 62 -11.00 5.83 9.19
C PHE A 62 -11.86 4.57 9.25
N ALA A 63 -12.45 4.22 8.11
CA ALA A 63 -13.05 2.91 7.90
C ALA A 63 -12.87 2.51 6.43
N PHE A 64 -12.73 1.21 6.18
CA PHE A 64 -12.70 0.70 4.81
C PHE A 64 -14.07 0.91 4.12
N GLY A 65 -14.03 1.19 2.83
CA GLY A 65 -15.23 1.43 2.02
C GLY A 65 -15.77 2.86 2.11
N ILE A 66 -15.17 3.72 2.90
CA ILE A 66 -15.56 5.15 2.99
C ILE A 66 -14.74 5.95 1.99
N GLN A 67 -15.43 6.73 1.16
CA GLN A 67 -14.79 7.66 0.24
C GLN A 67 -14.61 9.02 0.91
N LYS A 68 -13.37 9.52 0.94
CA LYS A 68 -13.01 10.85 1.42
C LYS A 68 -12.01 11.50 0.47
N PRO A 69 -12.10 12.83 0.24
CA PRO A 69 -11.11 13.55 -0.56
C PRO A 69 -9.67 13.34 -0.09
N ALA A 70 -9.45 13.24 1.23
CA ALA A 70 -8.13 12.96 1.80
C ALA A 70 -7.55 11.62 1.36
N PHE A 71 -8.38 10.60 1.16
CA PHE A 71 -7.93 9.27 0.71
C PHE A 71 -7.55 9.27 -0.77
N GLY A 72 -8.32 9.99 -1.60
CA GLY A 72 -7.97 10.21 -3.00
C GLY A 72 -6.65 10.97 -3.15
N LYS A 73 -6.46 12.03 -2.34
CA LYS A 73 -5.20 12.76 -2.29
C LYS A 73 -4.03 11.84 -1.89
N ALA A 74 -4.21 11.04 -0.84
CA ALA A 74 -3.19 10.09 -0.39
C ALA A 74 -2.82 9.09 -1.50
N ALA A 75 -3.81 8.54 -2.21
CA ALA A 75 -3.57 7.61 -3.31
C ALA A 75 -2.75 8.26 -4.45
N MET A 76 -3.00 9.51 -4.78
CA MET A 76 -2.21 10.26 -5.77
C MET A 76 -0.77 10.48 -5.28
N GLU A 77 -0.57 10.84 -4.02
CA GLU A 77 0.76 11.02 -3.43
C GLU A 77 1.57 9.71 -3.43
N TYR A 78 0.92 8.55 -3.25
CA TYR A 78 1.59 7.25 -3.39
C TYR A 78 2.09 7.02 -4.81
N ILE A 79 1.29 7.35 -5.83
CA ILE A 79 1.67 7.22 -7.23
C ILE A 79 2.83 8.17 -7.56
N ASP A 80 2.73 9.42 -7.17
CA ASP A 80 3.78 10.43 -7.41
C ASP A 80 5.11 10.00 -6.77
N LYS A 81 5.07 9.50 -5.54
CA LYS A 81 6.26 8.99 -4.85
C LYS A 81 6.85 7.77 -5.57
N ALA A 82 6.00 6.81 -5.95
CA ALA A 82 6.43 5.61 -6.66
C ALA A 82 7.03 5.94 -8.04
N LEU A 83 6.45 6.90 -8.77
CA LEU A 83 7.00 7.38 -10.04
C LEU A 83 8.36 8.06 -9.86
N GLY A 84 8.56 8.80 -8.76
CA GLY A 84 9.86 9.37 -8.42
C GLY A 84 10.92 8.29 -8.23
N ILE A 85 10.60 7.24 -7.49
CA ILE A 85 11.49 6.08 -7.26
C ILE A 85 11.80 5.37 -8.58
N LEU A 86 10.81 5.18 -9.44
CA LEU A 86 11.00 4.55 -10.75
C LEU A 86 11.89 5.41 -11.66
N LYS A 87 11.69 6.73 -11.70
CA LYS A 87 12.49 7.66 -12.49
C LYS A 87 13.95 7.71 -12.05
N SER A 88 14.21 7.60 -10.75
CA SER A 88 15.57 7.54 -10.19
C SER A 88 16.25 6.18 -10.36
N ARG A 89 15.59 5.21 -11.02
CA ARG A 89 16.05 3.83 -11.22
C ARG A 89 16.32 3.05 -9.93
N GLU A 90 15.68 3.42 -8.85
CA GLU A 90 15.68 2.66 -7.59
C GLU A 90 14.70 1.48 -7.63
N ALA A 91 13.82 1.46 -8.62
CA ALA A 91 12.92 0.35 -8.92
C ALA A 91 12.85 0.12 -10.44
N ASP A 92 12.57 -1.13 -10.83
CA ASP A 92 12.52 -1.56 -12.22
C ASP A 92 11.09 -1.50 -12.81
N ALA A 93 10.09 -1.61 -11.96
CA ALA A 93 8.68 -1.61 -12.38
C ALA A 93 7.77 -1.06 -11.29
N LEU A 94 6.61 -0.57 -11.71
CA LEU A 94 5.53 -0.11 -10.83
C LEU A 94 4.28 -0.95 -11.09
N VAL A 95 3.71 -1.47 -10.00
CA VAL A 95 2.39 -2.13 -10.00
C VAL A 95 1.46 -1.31 -9.12
N THR A 96 0.30 -0.96 -9.65
CA THR A 96 -0.70 -0.20 -8.90
C THR A 96 -1.86 -1.10 -8.47
N ALA A 97 -2.30 -0.95 -7.23
CA ALA A 97 -3.56 -1.49 -6.75
C ALA A 97 -4.69 -0.46 -6.97
N PRO A 98 -5.94 -0.91 -7.04
CA PRO A 98 -7.09 -0.01 -7.14
C PRO A 98 -7.21 0.96 -5.98
#